data_21b08e2671419f029fd0f2514f8a0c5b
#
_entry.id   21b08e2671419f029fd0f2514f8a0c5b
#
_cell.length_a   1.000
_cell.length_b   1.000
_cell.length_c   1.000
_cell.angle_alpha   90.00
_cell.angle_beta   90.00
_cell.angle_gamma   90.00
#
_symmetry.space_group_name_H-M   'P 1'
#
loop_
_entity.id
_entity.type
_entity.pdbx_description
1 polymer ?
#
loop_
_entity_poly.entity_id
_entity_poly.type
_entity_poly.pdbx_seq_one_letter_code
_entity_poly.pdbx_strand_id
1 'polypeptide(L)'
;MLAARILTAVILGPLVIGGIRYLPPLVMQGFFTLFIFIAALEWASLAGARTPASRWLYALLTVALAVMLHPTIRSPAAEYGVLIFACAWWAVAAVWIVHYQIREAPRLQSGVGIAILGWVVLIPAWIAVYFLLVRW
;
A
#
# COMPACT_ATOMS: atom_id res chain seq x y z
N MET A 1 -22.95 -7.35 -6.13
CA MET A 1 -21.69 -6.73 -5.65
C MET A 1 -20.53 -7.73 -5.50
N LEU A 2 -20.73 -8.97 -5.00
CA LEU A 2 -19.66 -9.98 -4.86
C LEU A 2 -19.14 -10.44 -6.23
N ALA A 3 -20.01 -10.72 -7.19
CA ALA A 3 -19.64 -11.18 -8.53
C ALA A 3 -18.69 -10.19 -9.26
N ALA A 4 -18.93 -8.88 -9.14
CA ALA A 4 -18.05 -7.87 -9.75
C ALA A 4 -16.63 -7.88 -9.13
N ARG A 5 -16.53 -8.09 -7.82
CA ARG A 5 -15.24 -8.19 -7.12
C ARG A 5 -14.47 -9.45 -7.51
N ILE A 6 -15.17 -10.59 -7.64
CA ILE A 6 -14.58 -11.84 -8.09
C ILE A 6 -14.10 -11.71 -9.54
N LEU A 7 -14.90 -11.12 -10.42
CA LEU A 7 -14.54 -10.91 -11.81
C LEU A 7 -13.29 -10.02 -11.94
N THR A 8 -13.24 -8.92 -11.18
CA THR A 8 -12.07 -8.03 -11.16
C THR A 8 -10.82 -8.77 -10.68
N ALA A 9 -10.92 -9.59 -9.63
CA ALA A 9 -9.79 -10.34 -9.11
C ALA A 9 -9.30 -11.40 -10.11
N VAL A 10 -10.22 -12.09 -10.80
CA VAL A 10 -9.90 -13.13 -11.81
C VAL A 10 -9.24 -12.52 -13.05
N ILE A 11 -9.56 -11.28 -13.40
CA ILE A 11 -8.93 -10.59 -14.53
C ILE A 11 -7.59 -9.97 -14.11
N LEU A 12 -7.58 -9.27 -12.96
CA LEU A 12 -6.40 -8.54 -12.50
C LEU A 12 -5.26 -9.47 -12.08
N GLY A 13 -5.58 -10.61 -11.46
CA GLY A 13 -4.59 -11.59 -11.00
C GLY A 13 -3.69 -12.08 -12.12
N PRO A 14 -4.23 -12.72 -13.18
CA PRO A 14 -3.45 -13.18 -14.33
C PRO A 14 -2.74 -12.05 -15.07
N LEU A 15 -3.34 -10.86 -15.15
CA LEU A 15 -2.73 -9.70 -15.80
C LEU A 15 -1.48 -9.23 -15.03
N VAL A 16 -1.53 -9.18 -13.71
CA VAL A 16 -0.38 -8.84 -12.86
C VAL A 16 0.70 -9.91 -12.95
N ILE A 17 0.34 -11.19 -12.87
CA ILE A 17 1.29 -12.31 -13.00
C ILE A 17 1.97 -12.28 -14.37
N GLY A 18 1.19 -12.09 -15.43
CA GLY A 18 1.72 -11.95 -16.79
C GLY A 18 2.62 -10.72 -16.93
N GLY A 19 2.23 -9.60 -16.35
CA GLY A 19 3.05 -8.40 -16.32
C GLY A 19 4.41 -8.63 -15.65
N ILE A 20 4.43 -9.26 -14.49
CA ILE A 20 5.69 -9.60 -13.77
C ILE A 20 6.58 -10.51 -14.63
N ARG A 21 5.99 -11.42 -15.42
CA ARG A 21 6.74 -12.39 -16.21
C ARG A 21 7.28 -11.82 -17.53
N TYR A 22 6.58 -10.90 -18.17
CA TYR A 22 6.87 -10.47 -19.54
C TYR A 22 7.26 -9.00 -19.68
N LEU A 23 6.96 -8.14 -18.70
CA LEU A 23 7.31 -6.73 -18.77
C LEU A 23 8.64 -6.44 -18.10
N PRO A 24 9.38 -5.43 -18.59
CA PRO A 24 10.59 -4.96 -17.91
C PRO A 24 10.29 -4.51 -16.48
N PRO A 25 11.18 -4.80 -15.49
CA PRO A 25 10.97 -4.45 -14.09
C PRO A 25 10.62 -2.96 -13.88
N LEU A 26 11.24 -2.06 -14.65
CA LEU A 26 10.97 -0.62 -14.58
C LEU A 26 9.53 -0.27 -14.95
N VAL A 27 8.96 -0.92 -15.96
CA VAL A 27 7.57 -0.69 -16.39
C VAL A 27 6.61 -1.18 -15.32
N MET A 28 6.86 -2.39 -14.78
CA MET A 28 6.05 -2.92 -13.68
C MET A 28 6.14 -2.06 -12.42
N GLN A 29 7.32 -1.56 -12.09
CA GLN A 29 7.49 -0.64 -10.97
C GLN A 29 6.70 0.66 -11.18
N GLY A 30 6.72 1.23 -12.38
CA GLY A 30 5.91 2.39 -12.73
C GLY A 30 4.41 2.12 -12.55
N PHE A 31 3.95 0.96 -13.00
CA PHE A 31 2.57 0.52 -12.85
C PHE A 31 2.16 0.40 -11.37
N PHE A 32 2.98 -0.26 -10.54
CA PHE A 32 2.70 -0.36 -9.10
C PHE A 32 2.79 0.99 -8.39
N THR A 33 3.70 1.86 -8.81
CA THR A 33 3.77 3.23 -8.27
C THR A 33 2.48 4.00 -8.56
N LEU A 34 1.91 3.86 -9.76
CA LEU A 34 0.61 4.44 -10.11
C LEU A 34 -0.52 3.88 -9.23
N PHE A 35 -0.53 2.57 -8.97
CA PHE A 35 -1.51 1.96 -8.05
C PHE A 35 -1.41 2.51 -6.64
N ILE A 36 -0.20 2.61 -6.09
CA ILE A 36 0.02 3.18 -4.76
C ILE A 36 -0.40 4.65 -4.73
N PHE A 37 -0.13 5.40 -5.80
CA PHE A 37 -0.55 6.79 -5.91
C PHE A 37 -2.08 6.93 -5.88
N ILE A 38 -2.81 6.11 -6.66
CA ILE A 38 -4.28 6.09 -6.65
C ILE A 38 -4.81 5.68 -5.27
N ALA A 39 -4.25 4.64 -4.67
CA ALA A 39 -4.62 4.19 -3.33
C ALA A 39 -4.37 5.28 -2.28
N ALA A 40 -3.30 6.05 -2.41
CA ALA A 40 -3.01 7.18 -1.52
C ALA A 40 -4.01 8.33 -1.68
N LEU A 41 -4.50 8.61 -2.91
CA LEU A 41 -5.58 9.59 -3.13
C LEU A 41 -6.87 9.18 -2.40
N GLU A 42 -7.24 7.90 -2.50
CA GLU A 42 -8.40 7.34 -1.80
C GLU A 42 -8.19 7.40 -0.27
N TRP A 43 -7.02 7.01 0.20
CA TRP A 43 -6.67 7.05 1.61
C TRP A 43 -6.73 8.46 2.19
N ALA A 44 -6.25 9.46 1.43
CA ALA A 44 -6.34 10.86 1.81
C ALA A 44 -7.80 11.30 2.04
N SER A 45 -8.73 10.80 1.23
CA SER A 45 -10.16 11.10 1.43
C SER A 45 -10.71 10.49 2.72
N LEU A 46 -10.28 9.28 3.09
CA LEU A 46 -10.61 8.64 4.36
C LEU A 46 -10.00 9.39 5.55
N ALA A 47 -8.80 9.94 5.40
CA ALA A 47 -8.14 10.79 6.38
C ALA A 47 -8.77 12.19 6.52
N GLY A 48 -9.83 12.49 5.77
CA GLY A 48 -10.56 13.75 5.86
C GLY A 48 -10.02 14.88 5.01
N ALA A 49 -9.16 14.59 4.02
CA ALA A 49 -8.70 15.58 3.05
C ALA A 49 -9.87 16.04 2.16
N ARG A 50 -10.32 17.28 2.37
CA ARG A 50 -11.52 17.82 1.71
C ARG A 50 -11.25 18.47 0.35
N THR A 51 -10.03 18.96 0.13
CA THR A 51 -9.66 19.64 -1.11
C THR A 51 -8.89 18.70 -2.04
N PRO A 52 -9.05 18.82 -3.37
CA PRO A 52 -8.22 18.07 -4.31
C PRO A 52 -6.73 18.27 -4.05
N ALA A 53 -6.31 19.51 -3.77
CA ALA A 53 -4.90 19.82 -3.50
C ALA A 53 -4.33 19.02 -2.32
N SER A 54 -5.06 18.88 -1.21
CA SER A 54 -4.61 18.11 -0.05
C SER A 54 -4.51 16.61 -0.36
N ARG A 55 -5.39 16.06 -1.19
CA ARG A 55 -5.31 14.65 -1.64
C ARG A 55 -4.10 14.41 -2.53
N TRP A 56 -3.88 15.29 -3.50
CA TRP A 56 -2.71 15.20 -4.38
C TRP A 56 -1.41 15.35 -3.58
N LEU A 57 -1.35 16.29 -2.65
CA LEU A 57 -0.18 16.47 -1.79
C LEU A 57 0.13 15.21 -0.98
N TYR A 58 -0.87 14.60 -0.36
CA TYR A 58 -0.69 13.35 0.38
C TYR A 58 -0.19 12.22 -0.50
N ALA A 59 -0.77 12.03 -1.69
CA ALA A 59 -0.38 10.98 -2.63
C ALA A 59 1.06 11.19 -3.14
N LEU A 60 1.43 12.43 -3.49
CA LEU A 60 2.80 12.76 -3.89
C LEU A 60 3.79 12.53 -2.75
N LEU A 61 3.47 12.93 -1.52
CA LEU A 61 4.30 12.67 -0.34
C LEU A 61 4.46 11.17 -0.08
N THR A 62 3.40 10.38 -0.25
CA THR A 62 3.46 8.92 -0.07
C THR A 62 4.44 8.29 -1.05
N VAL A 63 4.35 8.63 -2.33
CA VAL A 63 5.28 8.12 -3.36
C VAL A 63 6.70 8.64 -3.11
N ALA A 64 6.86 9.92 -2.80
CA ALA A 64 8.18 10.50 -2.51
C ALA A 64 8.84 9.79 -1.32
N LEU A 65 8.12 9.56 -0.23
CA LEU A 65 8.62 8.83 0.94
C LEU A 65 9.03 7.39 0.58
N ALA A 66 8.21 6.68 -0.19
CA ALA A 66 8.53 5.32 -0.63
C ALA A 66 9.83 5.29 -1.46
N VAL A 67 9.97 6.21 -2.42
CA VAL A 67 11.17 6.32 -3.26
C VAL A 67 12.39 6.76 -2.46
N MET A 68 12.24 7.68 -1.50
CA MET A 68 13.36 8.15 -0.66
C MET A 68 13.82 7.13 0.37
N LEU A 69 12.90 6.30 0.88
CA LEU A 69 13.25 5.23 1.83
C LEU A 69 13.92 4.04 1.15
N HIS A 70 13.59 3.76 -0.11
CA HIS A 70 14.15 2.64 -0.84
C HIS A 70 15.69 2.57 -0.83
N PRO A 71 16.47 3.65 -1.11
CA PRO A 71 17.93 3.57 -1.11
C PRO A 71 18.55 3.36 0.28
N THR A 72 17.80 3.53 1.36
CA THR A 72 18.28 3.26 2.72
C THR A 72 18.22 1.77 3.07
N ILE A 73 17.40 0.99 2.34
CA ILE A 73 17.17 -0.44 2.55
C ILE A 73 18.08 -1.23 1.60
N ARG A 74 19.39 -1.21 1.85
CA ARG A 74 20.40 -1.81 0.96
C ARG A 74 20.87 -3.19 1.40
N SER A 75 20.62 -3.59 2.63
CA SER A 75 21.03 -4.89 3.14
C SER A 75 19.90 -5.90 3.10
N PRO A 76 20.17 -7.19 2.85
CA PRO A 76 19.14 -8.23 2.93
C PRO A 76 18.41 -8.26 4.28
N ALA A 77 19.12 -7.96 5.37
CA ALA A 77 18.53 -7.89 6.70
C ALA A 77 17.51 -6.77 6.83
N ALA A 78 17.77 -5.59 6.25
CA ALA A 78 16.81 -4.48 6.23
C ALA A 78 15.59 -4.79 5.37
N GLU A 79 15.76 -5.47 4.22
CA GLU A 79 14.66 -5.92 3.38
C GLU A 79 13.74 -6.89 4.13
N TYR A 80 14.32 -7.93 4.76
CA TYR A 80 13.55 -8.86 5.60
C TYR A 80 12.88 -8.14 6.77
N GLY A 81 13.54 -7.16 7.36
CA GLY A 81 12.96 -6.34 8.44
C GLY A 81 11.68 -5.62 8.00
N VAL A 82 11.68 -5.00 6.81
CA VAL A 82 10.49 -4.34 6.25
C VAL A 82 9.37 -5.34 5.97
N LEU A 83 9.70 -6.51 5.41
CA LEU A 83 8.70 -7.54 5.12
C LEU A 83 8.09 -8.12 6.41
N ILE A 84 8.92 -8.41 7.42
CA ILE A 84 8.45 -8.90 8.73
C ILE A 84 7.56 -7.84 9.39
N PHE A 85 7.97 -6.57 9.37
CA PHE A 85 7.15 -5.48 9.89
C PHE A 85 5.81 -5.40 9.17
N ALA A 86 5.79 -5.47 7.84
CA ALA A 86 4.55 -5.45 7.07
C ALA A 86 3.63 -6.62 7.42
N CYS A 87 4.17 -7.85 7.51
CA CYS A 87 3.40 -9.03 7.91
C CYS A 87 2.83 -8.91 9.33
N ALA A 88 3.66 -8.47 10.29
CA ALA A 88 3.22 -8.25 11.67
C ALA A 88 2.13 -7.18 11.75
N TRP A 89 2.29 -6.07 11.01
CA TRP A 89 1.29 -5.03 10.91
C TRP A 89 -0.05 -5.55 10.37
N TRP A 90 -0.02 -6.34 9.29
CA TRP A 90 -1.24 -6.91 8.72
C TRP A 90 -1.91 -7.91 9.68
N ALA A 91 -1.15 -8.67 10.44
CA ALA A 91 -1.70 -9.53 11.49
C ALA A 91 -2.40 -8.71 12.59
N VAL A 92 -1.78 -7.63 13.06
CA VAL A 92 -2.39 -6.70 14.03
C VAL A 92 -3.65 -6.06 13.45
N ALA A 93 -3.61 -5.60 12.20
CA ALA A 93 -4.76 -5.00 11.52
C ALA A 93 -5.92 -6.00 11.39
N ALA A 94 -5.64 -7.26 11.04
CA ALA A 94 -6.65 -8.32 10.96
C ALA A 94 -7.33 -8.56 12.32
N VAL A 95 -6.54 -8.70 13.39
CA VAL A 95 -7.06 -8.83 14.76
C VAL A 95 -7.90 -7.63 15.14
N TRP A 96 -7.45 -6.42 14.80
CA TRP A 96 -8.19 -5.20 15.10
C TRP A 96 -9.52 -5.10 14.37
N ILE A 97 -9.57 -5.49 13.09
CA ILE A 97 -10.82 -5.54 12.31
C ILE A 97 -11.82 -6.51 12.94
N VAL A 98 -11.36 -7.70 13.35
CA VAL A 98 -12.22 -8.68 14.03
C VAL A 98 -12.75 -8.13 15.36
N HIS A 99 -11.88 -7.52 16.18
CA HIS A 99 -12.30 -6.89 17.42
C HIS A 99 -13.26 -5.70 17.22
N TYR A 100 -13.07 -4.93 16.15
CA TYR A 100 -13.94 -3.80 15.82
C TYR A 100 -15.37 -4.26 15.50
N GLN A 101 -15.52 -5.42 14.86
CA GLN A 101 -16.85 -5.98 14.56
C GLN A 101 -17.56 -6.53 15.81
N ILE A 102 -16.80 -6.93 16.84
CA ILE A 102 -17.34 -7.54 18.07
C ILE A 102 -17.62 -6.49 19.17
N ARG A 103 -16.90 -5.40 19.20
CA ARG A 103 -17.04 -4.31 20.17
C ARG A 103 -17.15 -2.99 19.43
N GLU A 104 -17.97 -2.07 19.96
CA GLU A 104 -17.96 -0.67 19.53
C GLU A 104 -16.61 -0.04 19.90
N ALA A 105 -15.59 -0.30 19.10
CA ALA A 105 -14.24 0.22 19.33
C ALA A 105 -14.22 1.75 19.15
N PRO A 106 -13.41 2.48 19.93
CA PRO A 106 -13.28 3.92 19.78
C PRO A 106 -12.86 4.25 18.34
N ARG A 107 -13.63 5.09 17.67
CA ARG A 107 -13.33 5.56 16.32
C ARG A 107 -12.01 6.31 16.36
N LEU A 108 -11.09 5.95 15.48
CA LEU A 108 -9.94 6.81 15.17
C LEU A 108 -10.48 8.14 14.64
N GLN A 109 -10.66 9.10 15.54
CA GLN A 109 -11.30 10.37 15.22
C GLN A 109 -10.35 11.38 14.59
N SER A 110 -9.04 11.14 14.63
CA SER A 110 -8.07 12.07 14.09
C SER A 110 -7.68 11.72 12.66
N GLY A 111 -7.94 12.64 11.73
CA GLY A 111 -7.52 12.48 10.33
C GLY A 111 -6.02 12.25 10.17
N VAL A 112 -5.21 12.80 11.09
CA VAL A 112 -3.75 12.60 11.14
C VAL A 112 -3.41 11.13 11.43
N GLY A 113 -4.10 10.50 12.39
CA GLY A 113 -3.88 9.08 12.69
C GLY A 113 -4.19 8.19 11.49
N ILE A 114 -5.29 8.45 10.78
CA ILE A 114 -5.66 7.73 9.56
C ILE A 114 -4.64 7.97 8.45
N ALA A 115 -4.11 9.18 8.30
CA ALA A 115 -3.08 9.48 7.32
C ALA A 115 -1.77 8.71 7.59
N ILE A 116 -1.32 8.66 8.84
CA ILE A 116 -0.12 7.90 9.25
C ILE A 116 -0.34 6.41 8.99
N LEU A 117 -1.51 5.86 9.30
CA LEU A 117 -1.86 4.47 9.02
C LEU A 117 -1.76 4.17 7.52
N GLY A 118 -2.15 5.10 6.65
CA GLY A 118 -1.98 4.96 5.21
C GLY A 118 -0.52 4.78 4.80
N TRP A 119 0.39 5.56 5.36
CA TRP A 119 1.82 5.41 5.09
C TRP A 119 2.38 4.08 5.59
N VAL A 120 1.95 3.63 6.78
CA VAL A 120 2.36 2.34 7.35
C VAL A 120 1.90 1.16 6.49
N VAL A 121 0.81 1.30 5.74
CA VAL A 121 0.29 0.27 4.83
C VAL A 121 0.90 0.38 3.44
N LEU A 122 0.88 1.58 2.85
CA LEU A 122 1.21 1.77 1.43
C LEU A 122 2.71 1.74 1.15
N ILE A 123 3.54 2.32 2.03
CA ILE A 123 4.99 2.39 1.81
C ILE A 123 5.65 1.01 1.85
N PRO A 124 5.43 0.16 2.87
CA PRO A 124 5.99 -1.19 2.87
C PRO A 124 5.47 -2.06 1.72
N ALA A 125 4.22 -1.87 1.31
CA ALA A 125 3.66 -2.59 0.16
C ALA A 125 4.41 -2.25 -1.14
N TRP A 126 4.69 -0.97 -1.39
CA TRP A 126 5.48 -0.53 -2.54
C TRP A 126 6.91 -1.10 -2.49
N ILE A 127 7.56 -1.04 -1.32
CA ILE A 127 8.91 -1.56 -1.12
C ILE A 127 8.95 -3.07 -1.36
N ALA A 128 7.98 -3.83 -0.85
CA ALA A 128 7.89 -5.28 -1.04
C ALA A 128 7.77 -5.65 -2.52
N VAL A 129 6.94 -4.95 -3.28
CA VAL A 129 6.80 -5.15 -4.73
C VAL A 129 8.11 -4.81 -5.47
N TYR A 130 8.78 -3.73 -5.10
CA TYR A 130 10.06 -3.37 -5.68
C TYR A 130 11.09 -4.51 -5.51
N PHE A 131 11.24 -5.05 -4.30
CA PHE A 131 12.17 -6.18 -4.07
C PHE A 131 11.80 -7.42 -4.85
N LEU A 132 10.51 -7.71 -4.97
CA LEU A 132 10.04 -8.83 -5.78
C LEU A 132 10.46 -8.66 -7.25
N LEU A 133 10.29 -7.48 -7.82
CA LEU A 133 10.61 -7.20 -9.23
C LEU A 133 12.10 -7.17 -9.55
N VAL A 134 12.94 -6.77 -8.59
CA VAL A 134 14.39 -6.68 -8.81
C VAL A 134 15.08 -8.03 -8.64
N ARG A 135 14.50 -8.95 -7.86
CA ARG A 135 15.10 -10.27 -7.60
C ARG A 135 14.63 -11.39 -8.52
N TRP A 136 13.56 -11.19 -9.27
CA TRP A 136 12.98 -12.16 -10.21
C TRP A 136 13.05 -11.67 -11.65
#